data_cf9dc1508acd982b8461c447e79105ec
#
_entry.id   cf9dc1508acd982b8461c447e79105ec
#
_cell.length_a   1.000
_cell.length_b   1.000
_cell.length_c   1.000
_cell.angle_alpha   90.00
_cell.angle_beta   90.00
_cell.angle_gamma   90.00
#
_symmetry.space_group_name_H-M   'P 1'
#
loop_
_entity.id
_entity.type
_entity.pdbx_description
1 polymer ?
#
loop_
_entity_poly.entity_id
_entity_poly.type
_entity_poly.pdbx_seq_one_letter_code
_entity_poly.pdbx_strand_id
1 'polypeptide(L)'
;LLDVVDENGIPTGETVERSIAHANGIRHRTSHVWLLRRRPEGVEVLLQKRSDDKDSFPGCYDTSSAGHIPAGVDFEDSALRELREELGLTADATELNDCGLIRIQSESFFHGAPFKDDQVSKVFYIWKDVEPEAMKLQASEVSGVIWMPLDECRRRVRDNSMPHCILPEELDMLPF
;
A
#
# COMPACT_ATOMS: atom_id res chain seq x y z
N LEU A 1 -15.86 -4.01 -8.24
CA LEU A 1 -15.63 -3.07 -9.35
C LEU A 1 -14.74 -1.93 -8.90
N LEU A 2 -13.87 -1.47 -9.79
CA LEU A 2 -12.98 -0.33 -9.60
C LEU A 2 -13.40 0.78 -10.56
N ASP A 3 -13.23 2.03 -10.14
CA ASP A 3 -13.37 3.17 -11.07
C ASP A 3 -12.17 3.19 -12.02
N VAL A 4 -12.45 3.34 -13.32
CA VAL A 4 -11.43 3.73 -14.29
C VAL A 4 -11.18 5.22 -14.10
N VAL A 5 -9.91 5.61 -13.97
CA VAL A 5 -9.54 6.99 -13.63
C VAL A 5 -8.59 7.60 -14.66
N ASP A 6 -8.54 8.93 -14.66
CA ASP A 6 -7.55 9.69 -15.43
C ASP A 6 -6.18 9.73 -14.71
N GLU A 7 -5.23 10.48 -15.23
CA GLU A 7 -3.87 10.59 -14.67
C GLU A 7 -3.84 11.19 -13.27
N ASN A 8 -4.88 11.91 -12.89
CA ASN A 8 -4.99 12.54 -11.57
C ASN A 8 -5.85 11.72 -10.59
N GLY A 9 -6.26 10.53 -10.98
CA GLY A 9 -7.09 9.67 -10.14
C GLY A 9 -8.56 10.06 -10.12
N ILE A 10 -9.01 10.87 -11.08
CA ILE A 10 -10.40 11.30 -11.16
C ILE A 10 -11.19 10.28 -11.97
N PRO A 11 -12.31 9.75 -11.42
CA PRO A 11 -13.14 8.78 -12.13
C PRO A 11 -13.66 9.31 -13.46
N THR A 12 -13.58 8.44 -14.48
CA THR A 12 -14.07 8.75 -15.85
C THR A 12 -15.55 8.49 -16.03
N GLY A 13 -16.19 7.80 -15.08
CA GLY A 13 -17.56 7.30 -15.19
C GLY A 13 -17.65 5.83 -15.61
N GLU A 14 -16.53 5.24 -16.02
CA GLU A 14 -16.46 3.80 -16.33
C GLU A 14 -15.96 3.03 -15.13
N THR A 15 -16.36 1.75 -15.03
CA THR A 15 -15.90 0.83 -14.01
C THR A 15 -15.32 -0.42 -14.66
N VAL A 16 -14.48 -1.15 -13.93
CA VAL A 16 -13.82 -2.35 -14.43
C VAL A 16 -13.65 -3.36 -13.28
N GLU A 17 -13.72 -4.64 -13.63
CA GLU A 17 -13.36 -5.72 -12.71
C GLU A 17 -11.85 -5.66 -12.43
N ARG A 18 -11.45 -5.94 -11.18
CA ARG A 18 -10.05 -5.93 -10.79
C ARG A 18 -9.18 -6.85 -11.65
N SER A 19 -9.66 -8.07 -11.93
CA SER A 19 -8.92 -9.04 -12.75
C SER A 19 -8.71 -8.53 -14.17
N ILE A 20 -9.70 -7.85 -14.74
CA ILE A 20 -9.62 -7.26 -16.07
C ILE A 20 -8.65 -6.06 -16.07
N ALA A 21 -8.69 -5.25 -15.02
CA ALA A 21 -7.77 -4.13 -14.87
C ALA A 21 -6.31 -4.59 -14.89
N HIS A 22 -5.99 -5.66 -14.16
CA HIS A 22 -4.64 -6.20 -14.10
C HIS A 22 -4.24 -7.02 -15.33
N ALA A 23 -5.20 -7.57 -16.06
CA ALA A 23 -4.90 -8.25 -17.31
C ALA A 23 -4.55 -7.27 -18.43
N ASN A 24 -5.17 -6.10 -18.44
CA ASN A 24 -5.10 -5.13 -19.53
C ASN A 24 -4.39 -3.82 -19.19
N GLY A 25 -3.96 -3.65 -17.95
CA GLY A 25 -3.29 -2.42 -17.51
C GLY A 25 -4.22 -1.20 -17.46
N ILE A 26 -5.47 -1.41 -17.04
CA ILE A 26 -6.45 -0.33 -16.95
C ILE A 26 -6.20 0.46 -15.67
N ARG A 27 -6.12 1.80 -15.80
CA ARG A 27 -5.80 2.69 -14.69
C ARG A 27 -6.91 2.73 -13.66
N HIS A 28 -6.54 2.52 -12.40
CA HIS A 28 -7.45 2.51 -11.27
C HIS A 28 -6.76 3.14 -10.04
N ARG A 29 -7.47 3.21 -8.91
CA ARG A 29 -6.97 3.88 -7.70
C ARG A 29 -6.61 2.89 -6.61
N THR A 30 -5.59 3.27 -5.83
CA THR A 30 -5.25 2.60 -4.58
C THR A 30 -4.97 3.63 -3.49
N SER A 31 -5.10 3.22 -2.21
CA SER A 31 -4.67 4.00 -1.06
C SER A 31 -3.53 3.28 -0.37
N HIS A 32 -2.49 4.01 -0.01
CA HIS A 32 -1.34 3.49 0.73
C HIS A 32 -1.22 4.24 2.06
N VAL A 33 -1.06 3.51 3.17
CA VAL A 33 -0.87 4.10 4.49
C VAL A 33 0.43 3.57 5.08
N TRP A 34 1.31 4.49 5.45
CA TRP A 34 2.55 4.19 6.17
C TRP A 34 2.34 4.44 7.65
N LEU A 35 2.48 3.41 8.48
CA LEU A 35 2.51 3.56 9.94
C LEU A 35 3.91 3.94 10.36
N LEU A 36 4.00 5.01 11.15
CA LEU A 36 5.26 5.52 11.68
C LEU A 36 5.21 5.55 13.21
N ARG A 37 6.35 5.34 13.83
CA ARG A 37 6.54 5.56 15.28
C ARG A 37 7.90 6.20 15.54
N ARG A 38 8.01 6.89 16.68
CA ARG A 38 9.25 7.54 17.08
C ARG A 38 10.02 6.66 18.06
N ARG A 39 11.33 6.62 17.88
CA ARG A 39 12.28 6.00 18.84
C ARG A 39 13.42 6.99 19.07
N PRO A 40 14.22 6.82 20.15
CA PRO A 40 15.35 7.71 20.40
C PRO A 40 16.31 7.81 19.22
N GLU A 41 16.44 6.74 18.45
CA GLU A 41 17.34 6.65 17.28
C GLU A 41 16.73 7.26 16.01
N GLY A 42 15.43 7.60 16.02
CA GLY A 42 14.75 8.19 14.86
C GLY A 42 13.38 7.56 14.59
N VAL A 43 12.91 7.78 13.38
CA VAL A 43 11.59 7.29 12.96
C VAL A 43 11.69 5.85 12.47
N GLU A 44 10.75 5.01 12.90
CA GLU A 44 10.56 3.66 12.38
C GLU A 44 9.29 3.60 11.55
N VAL A 45 9.31 2.74 10.54
CA VAL A 45 8.18 2.46 9.65
C VAL A 45 7.76 1.01 9.80
N LEU A 46 6.46 0.76 9.75
CA LEU A 46 5.92 -0.59 9.73
C LEU A 46 5.84 -1.10 8.29
N LEU A 47 6.38 -2.29 8.04
CA LEU A 47 6.21 -2.99 6.77
C LEU A 47 5.31 -4.19 6.97
N GLN A 48 4.40 -4.43 6.04
CA GLN A 48 3.67 -5.69 6.01
C GLN A 48 4.38 -6.68 5.09
N LYS A 49 4.32 -7.94 5.45
CA LYS A 49 4.72 -9.02 4.55
C LYS A 49 3.48 -9.58 3.89
N ARG A 50 3.43 -9.51 2.57
CA ARG A 50 2.29 -10.00 1.79
C ARG A 50 2.16 -11.51 1.94
N SER A 51 0.93 -12.00 2.04
CA SER A 51 0.65 -13.43 2.07
C SER A 51 1.23 -14.13 0.83
N ASP A 52 1.66 -15.36 0.99
CA ASP A 52 2.14 -16.20 -0.12
C ASP A 52 1.04 -16.52 -1.14
N ASP A 53 -0.23 -16.33 -0.77
CA ASP A 53 -1.40 -16.58 -1.62
C ASP A 53 -1.82 -15.36 -2.45
N LYS A 54 -1.09 -14.23 -2.35
CA LYS A 54 -1.44 -13.03 -3.11
C LYS A 54 -1.25 -13.25 -4.61
N ASP A 55 -2.10 -12.60 -5.41
CA ASP A 55 -2.07 -12.66 -6.87
C ASP A 55 -0.89 -11.88 -7.46
N SER A 56 -0.26 -11.00 -6.68
CA SER A 56 0.93 -10.24 -7.06
C SER A 56 1.91 -10.14 -5.92
N PHE A 57 3.21 -10.18 -6.23
CA PHE A 57 4.32 -10.06 -5.27
C PHE A 57 4.12 -10.89 -3.98
N PRO A 58 3.81 -12.21 -4.09
CA PRO A 58 3.62 -13.02 -2.88
C PRO A 58 4.87 -13.05 -2.00
N GLY A 59 4.68 -12.96 -0.68
CA GLY A 59 5.78 -13.05 0.28
C GLY A 59 6.70 -11.83 0.36
N CYS A 60 6.43 -10.76 -0.41
CA CYS A 60 7.25 -9.56 -0.40
C CYS A 60 6.82 -8.58 0.68
N TYR A 61 7.78 -7.78 1.16
CA TYR A 61 7.48 -6.65 2.04
C TYR A 61 6.86 -5.50 1.24
N ASP A 62 5.93 -4.81 1.86
CA ASP A 62 5.12 -3.77 1.24
C ASP A 62 4.80 -2.67 2.25
N THR A 63 4.17 -1.60 1.78
CA THR A 63 3.57 -0.53 2.59
C THR A 63 2.80 -1.13 3.78
N SER A 64 2.73 -0.42 4.89
CA SER A 64 2.05 -0.92 6.09
C SER A 64 0.64 -1.42 5.82
N SER A 65 -0.15 -0.64 5.07
CA SER A 65 -1.49 -1.03 4.63
C SER A 65 -1.75 -0.42 3.25
N ALA A 66 -2.32 -1.21 2.36
CA ALA A 66 -2.61 -0.76 1.00
C ALA A 66 -3.78 -1.56 0.42
N GLY A 67 -4.57 -0.92 -0.43
CA GLY A 67 -5.69 -1.62 -1.06
C GLY A 67 -6.25 -0.86 -2.25
N HIS A 68 -6.93 -1.60 -3.10
CA HIS A 68 -7.68 -1.08 -4.23
C HIS A 68 -8.92 -0.36 -3.72
N ILE A 69 -9.24 0.77 -4.32
CA ILE A 69 -10.40 1.57 -3.94
C ILE A 69 -11.61 1.12 -4.74
N PRO A 70 -12.66 0.62 -4.08
CA PRO A 70 -13.90 0.28 -4.78
C PRO A 70 -14.51 1.48 -5.49
N ALA A 71 -15.25 1.22 -6.57
CA ALA A 71 -15.94 2.26 -7.30
C ALA A 71 -16.84 3.07 -6.37
N GLY A 72 -16.77 4.39 -6.49
CA GLY A 72 -17.58 5.31 -5.70
C GLY A 72 -17.05 5.63 -4.30
N VAL A 73 -15.95 5.01 -3.87
CA VAL A 73 -15.33 5.26 -2.56
C VAL A 73 -14.17 6.25 -2.73
N ASP A 74 -13.94 7.11 -1.75
CA ASP A 74 -12.81 8.05 -1.79
C ASP A 74 -11.53 7.44 -1.21
N PHE A 75 -10.42 8.16 -1.37
CA PHE A 75 -9.10 7.68 -0.92
C PHE A 75 -9.04 7.50 0.60
N GLU A 76 -9.58 8.43 1.37
CA GLU A 76 -9.51 8.45 2.82
C GLU A 76 -10.32 7.31 3.43
N ASP A 77 -11.55 7.14 3.00
CA ASP A 77 -12.43 6.07 3.51
C ASP A 77 -11.85 4.69 3.19
N SER A 78 -11.29 4.52 2.00
CA SER A 78 -10.65 3.28 1.61
C SER A 78 -9.40 3.01 2.46
N ALA A 79 -8.59 4.05 2.70
CA ALA A 79 -7.39 3.95 3.54
C ALA A 79 -7.74 3.46 4.96
N LEU A 80 -8.75 4.06 5.57
CA LEU A 80 -9.18 3.71 6.92
C LEU A 80 -9.77 2.29 6.99
N ARG A 81 -10.51 1.90 5.96
CA ARG A 81 -11.06 0.55 5.89
C ARG A 81 -9.96 -0.49 5.77
N GLU A 82 -8.99 -0.30 4.88
CA GLU A 82 -7.89 -1.24 4.70
C GLU A 82 -7.04 -1.37 5.97
N LEU A 83 -6.80 -0.26 6.65
CA LEU A 83 -6.07 -0.26 7.91
C LEU A 83 -6.77 -1.15 8.95
N ARG A 84 -8.09 -1.05 9.04
CA ARG A 84 -8.89 -1.87 9.95
C ARG A 84 -8.92 -3.34 9.53
N GLU A 85 -9.12 -3.61 8.24
CA GLU A 85 -9.23 -4.97 7.73
C GLU A 85 -7.90 -5.71 7.76
N GLU A 86 -6.83 -5.08 7.29
CA GLU A 86 -5.52 -5.73 7.19
C GLU A 86 -4.78 -5.85 8.53
N LEU A 87 -4.83 -4.80 9.35
CA LEU A 87 -4.02 -4.71 10.58
C LEU A 87 -4.87 -4.68 11.86
N GLY A 88 -6.18 -4.57 11.76
CA GLY A 88 -7.05 -4.47 12.92
C GLY A 88 -6.92 -3.16 13.68
N LEU A 89 -6.49 -2.09 13.01
CA LEU A 89 -6.30 -0.79 13.63
C LEU A 89 -7.40 0.18 13.20
N THR A 90 -7.91 0.95 14.16
CA THR A 90 -8.90 1.99 13.90
C THR A 90 -8.25 3.36 13.98
N ALA A 91 -8.69 4.28 13.11
CA ALA A 91 -8.20 5.64 13.08
C ALA A 91 -9.27 6.58 12.52
N ASP A 92 -9.14 7.86 12.84
CA ASP A 92 -9.94 8.93 12.25
C ASP A 92 -9.27 9.47 10.99
N ALA A 93 -10.07 10.03 10.09
CA ALA A 93 -9.54 10.74 8.92
C ALA A 93 -8.59 11.89 9.30
N THR A 94 -8.79 12.49 10.47
CA THR A 94 -7.91 13.55 10.99
C THR A 94 -6.50 13.08 11.33
N GLU A 95 -6.30 11.78 11.54
CA GLU A 95 -4.98 11.20 11.81
C GLU A 95 -4.19 10.94 10.53
N LEU A 96 -4.87 10.90 9.36
CA LEU A 96 -4.22 10.69 8.08
C LEU A 96 -3.50 11.95 7.62
N ASN A 97 -2.22 11.81 7.30
CA ASN A 97 -1.41 12.89 6.74
C ASN A 97 -1.20 12.62 5.26
N ASP A 98 -1.68 13.50 4.41
CA ASP A 98 -1.67 13.36 2.95
C ASP A 98 -0.28 13.72 2.41
N CYS A 99 0.37 12.77 1.73
CA CYS A 99 1.66 12.98 1.07
C CYS A 99 1.54 13.21 -0.43
N GLY A 100 0.32 13.19 -0.97
CA GLY A 100 0.08 13.38 -2.40
C GLY A 100 -0.13 12.09 -3.17
N LEU A 101 -0.14 12.22 -4.48
CA LEU A 101 -0.38 11.11 -5.42
C LEU A 101 0.91 10.62 -6.04
N ILE A 102 0.95 9.31 -6.30
CA ILE A 102 2.02 8.68 -7.08
C ILE A 102 1.40 7.79 -8.16
N ARG A 103 1.99 7.81 -9.36
CA ARG A 103 1.64 6.89 -10.44
C ARG A 103 2.53 5.66 -10.37
N ILE A 104 1.92 4.49 -10.38
CA ILE A 104 2.64 3.22 -10.36
C ILE A 104 2.25 2.43 -11.61
N GLN A 105 3.24 2.15 -12.46
CA GLN A 105 3.04 1.35 -13.68
C GLN A 105 4.07 0.23 -13.69
N SER A 106 3.60 -1.00 -13.87
CA SER A 106 4.48 -2.17 -13.94
C SER A 106 3.84 -3.28 -14.77
N GLU A 107 4.71 -4.15 -15.31
CA GLU A 107 4.31 -5.40 -15.95
C GLU A 107 5.15 -6.51 -15.35
N SER A 108 4.50 -7.60 -14.95
CA SER A 108 5.15 -8.76 -14.34
C SER A 108 4.37 -10.02 -14.66
N PHE A 109 4.91 -11.16 -14.23
CA PHE A 109 4.24 -12.44 -14.29
C PHE A 109 4.11 -13.01 -12.89
N PHE A 110 2.89 -13.36 -12.49
CA PHE A 110 2.63 -14.00 -11.21
C PHE A 110 1.72 -15.20 -11.45
N HIS A 111 2.04 -16.34 -10.83
CA HIS A 111 1.28 -17.59 -10.95
C HIS A 111 1.05 -18.01 -12.41
N GLY A 112 2.06 -17.77 -13.26
CA GLY A 112 2.01 -18.15 -14.68
C GLY A 112 1.16 -17.25 -15.57
N ALA A 113 0.68 -16.10 -15.09
CA ALA A 113 -0.15 -15.16 -15.84
C ALA A 113 0.47 -13.76 -15.88
N PRO A 114 0.25 -13.00 -16.97
CA PRO A 114 0.70 -11.61 -17.02
C PRO A 114 -0.10 -10.75 -16.05
N PHE A 115 0.61 -9.82 -15.39
CA PHE A 115 0.04 -8.87 -14.46
C PHE A 115 0.50 -7.47 -14.86
N LYS A 116 -0.44 -6.66 -15.34
CA LYS A 116 -0.19 -5.28 -15.77
C LYS A 116 -0.85 -4.34 -14.78
N ASP A 117 -0.06 -3.48 -14.17
CA ASP A 117 -0.54 -2.56 -13.16
C ASP A 117 -0.40 -1.12 -13.63
N ASP A 118 -1.47 -0.35 -13.53
CA ASP A 118 -1.49 1.09 -13.74
C ASP A 118 -2.36 1.70 -12.66
N GLN A 119 -1.72 2.26 -11.63
CA GLN A 119 -2.39 2.81 -10.46
C GLN A 119 -2.13 4.29 -10.29
N VAL A 120 -3.14 5.00 -9.82
CA VAL A 120 -2.96 6.29 -9.16
C VAL A 120 -3.19 6.04 -7.68
N SER A 121 -2.14 6.19 -6.89
CA SER A 121 -2.15 5.88 -5.46
C SER A 121 -2.04 7.15 -4.64
N LYS A 122 -2.92 7.32 -3.66
CA LYS A 122 -2.75 8.37 -2.67
C LYS A 122 -1.97 7.80 -1.50
N VAL A 123 -0.92 8.51 -1.11
CA VAL A 123 -0.01 8.09 -0.06
C VAL A 123 -0.30 8.90 1.20
N PHE A 124 -0.51 8.18 2.30
CA PHE A 124 -0.72 8.77 3.61
C PHE A 124 0.32 8.23 4.59
N TYR A 125 0.61 8.99 5.66
CA TYR A 125 1.24 8.42 6.83
C TYR A 125 0.40 8.71 8.08
N ILE A 126 0.58 7.88 9.09
CA ILE A 126 -0.13 7.98 10.37
C ILE A 126 0.81 7.58 11.50
N TRP A 127 0.75 8.30 12.61
CA TRP A 127 1.51 7.95 13.80
C TRP A 127 0.73 6.93 14.62
N LYS A 128 1.26 5.71 14.73
CA LYS A 128 0.68 4.63 15.54
C LYS A 128 1.81 3.81 16.15
N ASP A 129 2.00 3.95 17.45
CA ASP A 129 2.99 3.15 18.19
C ASP A 129 2.31 1.91 18.77
N VAL A 130 2.24 0.87 17.97
CA VAL A 130 1.56 -0.39 18.31
C VAL A 130 2.51 -1.55 18.06
N GLU A 131 2.64 -2.44 19.05
CA GLU A 131 3.46 -3.63 18.88
C GLU A 131 2.77 -4.62 17.92
N PRO A 132 3.54 -5.40 17.14
CA PRO A 132 2.96 -6.38 16.19
C PRO A 132 1.98 -7.35 16.84
N GLU A 133 2.22 -7.75 18.08
CA GLU A 133 1.37 -8.71 18.81
C GLU A 133 -0.01 -8.14 19.14
N ALA A 134 -0.14 -6.80 19.17
CA ALA A 134 -1.41 -6.13 19.43
C ALA A 134 -2.22 -5.88 18.15
N MET A 135 -1.67 -6.19 16.99
CA MET A 135 -2.35 -6.06 15.69
C MET A 135 -3.08 -7.33 15.35
N LYS A 136 -4.24 -7.18 14.71
CA LYS A 136 -5.02 -8.31 14.22
C LYS A 136 -4.88 -8.39 12.70
N LEU A 137 -4.00 -9.26 12.24
CA LEU A 137 -3.67 -9.37 10.82
C LEU A 137 -4.71 -10.19 10.07
N GLN A 138 -5.06 -9.73 8.87
CA GLN A 138 -5.91 -10.46 7.94
C GLN A 138 -5.06 -11.53 7.24
N ALA A 139 -5.13 -12.77 7.70
CA ALA A 139 -4.23 -13.85 7.31
C ALA A 139 -4.20 -14.12 5.78
N SER A 140 -5.32 -13.91 5.08
CA SER A 140 -5.41 -14.08 3.63
C SER A 140 -4.61 -13.03 2.85
N GLU A 141 -4.32 -11.89 3.47
CA GLU A 141 -3.64 -10.74 2.83
C GLU A 141 -2.25 -10.51 3.40
N VAL A 142 -2.08 -10.66 4.71
CA VAL A 142 -0.89 -10.28 5.45
C VAL A 142 -0.37 -11.46 6.27
N SER A 143 0.86 -11.89 6.01
CA SER A 143 1.49 -12.99 6.77
C SER A 143 2.27 -12.51 7.98
N GLY A 144 2.59 -11.23 8.08
CA GLY A 144 3.31 -10.66 9.21
C GLY A 144 3.58 -9.17 9.03
N VAL A 145 4.07 -8.55 10.08
CA VAL A 145 4.50 -7.14 10.07
C VAL A 145 5.81 -7.00 10.83
N ILE A 146 6.63 -6.04 10.43
CA ILE A 146 7.86 -5.69 11.14
C ILE A 146 8.02 -4.17 11.22
N TRP A 147 8.56 -3.70 12.32
CA TRP A 147 9.05 -2.34 12.45
C TRP A 147 10.51 -2.27 12.00
N MET A 148 10.86 -1.24 11.26
CA MET A 148 12.21 -1.04 10.74
C MET A 148 12.55 0.45 10.79
N PRO A 149 13.79 0.82 11.13
CA PRO A 149 14.21 2.21 10.95
C PRO A 149 13.96 2.69 9.54
N LEU A 150 13.39 3.89 9.40
CA LEU A 150 13.04 4.43 8.09
C LEU A 150 14.25 4.53 7.15
N ASP A 151 15.40 4.93 7.69
CA ASP A 151 16.64 5.01 6.90
C ASP A 151 17.10 3.64 6.41
N GLU A 152 16.96 2.61 7.24
CA GLU A 152 17.26 1.22 6.83
C GLU A 152 16.30 0.75 5.75
N CYS A 153 15.01 1.06 5.88
CA CYS A 153 14.01 0.71 4.88
C CYS A 153 14.33 1.35 3.53
N ARG A 154 14.65 2.64 3.52
CA ARG A 154 15.06 3.35 2.30
C ARG A 154 16.27 2.71 1.64
N ARG A 155 17.28 2.36 2.44
CA ARG A 155 18.49 1.71 1.94
C ARG A 155 18.19 0.34 1.34
N ARG A 156 17.45 -0.52 2.07
CA ARG A 156 17.13 -1.87 1.62
C ARG A 156 16.26 -1.90 0.37
N VAL A 157 15.37 -0.93 0.23
CA VAL A 157 14.54 -0.80 -0.98
C VAL A 157 15.41 -0.42 -2.18
N ARG A 158 16.33 0.53 -2.02
CA ARG A 158 17.26 0.93 -3.11
C ARG A 158 18.22 -0.20 -3.50
N ASP A 159 18.73 -0.92 -2.52
CA ASP A 159 19.72 -1.99 -2.75
C ASP A 159 19.09 -3.33 -3.13
N ASN A 160 17.76 -3.43 -3.04
CA ASN A 160 17.03 -4.70 -3.19
C ASN A 160 17.57 -5.79 -2.27
N SER A 161 17.96 -5.43 -1.04
CA SER A 161 18.52 -6.37 -0.07
C SER A 161 17.46 -7.09 0.76
N MET A 162 16.19 -6.93 0.40
CA MET A 162 15.06 -7.71 0.93
C MET A 162 14.04 -7.90 -0.19
N PRO A 163 13.21 -8.97 -0.17
CA PRO A 163 12.13 -9.10 -1.14
C PRO A 163 11.06 -8.03 -0.87
N HIS A 164 10.80 -7.16 -1.84
CA HIS A 164 9.83 -6.07 -1.68
C HIS A 164 9.19 -5.66 -2.99
N CYS A 165 8.06 -4.97 -2.89
CA CYS A 165 7.38 -4.32 -4.02
C CYS A 165 7.18 -2.81 -3.77
N ILE A 166 8.09 -2.18 -3.03
CA ILE A 166 8.03 -0.78 -2.64
C ILE A 166 8.83 0.06 -3.65
N LEU A 167 8.27 1.19 -4.09
CA LEU A 167 8.99 2.15 -4.90
C LEU A 167 9.81 3.09 -4.02
N PRO A 168 11.10 3.30 -4.30
CA PRO A 168 11.91 4.28 -3.56
C PRO A 168 11.29 5.67 -3.55
N GLU A 169 10.67 6.08 -4.65
CA GLU A 169 10.02 7.38 -4.80
C GLU A 169 8.87 7.57 -3.80
N GLU A 170 8.18 6.51 -3.45
CA GLU A 170 7.10 6.58 -2.46
C GLU A 170 7.65 6.88 -1.06
N LEU A 171 8.74 6.24 -0.69
CA LEU A 171 9.41 6.51 0.60
C LEU A 171 9.92 7.95 0.68
N ASP A 172 10.31 8.53 -0.46
CA ASP A 172 10.75 9.92 -0.52
C ASP A 172 9.60 10.92 -0.33
N MET A 173 8.36 10.49 -0.42
CA MET A 173 7.18 11.32 -0.15
C MET A 173 6.97 11.54 1.35
N LEU A 174 7.55 10.69 2.21
CA LEU A 174 7.49 10.87 3.65
C LEU A 174 8.39 12.03 4.09
N PRO A 175 7.88 12.99 4.91
CA PRO A 175 8.61 14.22 5.24
C PRO A 175 9.64 14.05 6.37
N PHE A 176 10.33 12.92 6.42
CA PHE A 176 11.29 12.61 7.49
C PHE A 176 12.62 12.11 6.96
#